data_a368c8d71cd91f7a2c25322a13aba4f0
#
_entry.id   a368c8d71cd91f7a2c25322a13aba4f0
#
_cell.length_a   1.000
_cell.length_b   1.000
_cell.length_c   1.000
_cell.angle_alpha   90.00
_cell.angle_beta   90.00
_cell.angle_gamma   90.00
#
_symmetry.space_group_name_H-M   'P 1'
#
loop_
_entity.id
_entity.type
_entity.pdbx_description
1 polymer ?
#
loop_
_entity_poly.entity_id
_entity_poly.type
_entity_poly.pdbx_seq_one_letter_code
_entity_poly.pdbx_strand_id
1 'polypeptide(L)'
;QTYYGGLRQNTAKDEWIYGDYDLVKQFVVEGEQLKPWLMEMGVGFSDSQSTLVGALWYRGNTMNGCTTDADGDGTAERYSGNWGSYVMAPLAVVNNASKHNRVMRETSANELIFENGRVTGVKAKMADGTEVTAHAKKGVIIATGGYAANIQKVLKTNKYWSRQYL
;
A
#
# COMPACT_ATOMS: atom_id res chain seq x y z
N GLN A 1 4.43 -18.63 -9.18
CA GLN A 1 4.95 -18.45 -7.82
C GLN A 1 3.99 -17.60 -6.96
N THR A 2 3.55 -16.45 -7.43
CA THR A 2 2.62 -15.57 -6.70
C THR A 2 1.29 -16.28 -6.39
N TYR A 3 0.73 -17.00 -7.35
CA TYR A 3 -0.52 -17.73 -7.18
C TYR A 3 -0.39 -18.90 -6.18
N TYR A 4 0.61 -19.76 -6.38
CA TYR A 4 0.83 -20.91 -5.51
C TYR A 4 1.44 -20.56 -4.15
N GLY A 5 2.13 -19.43 -4.04
CA GLY A 5 2.67 -18.95 -2.77
C GLY A 5 1.61 -18.62 -1.72
N GLY A 6 0.38 -18.34 -2.15
CA GLY A 6 -0.77 -18.10 -1.28
C GLY A 6 -1.56 -19.37 -0.90
N LEU A 7 -1.11 -20.55 -1.36
CA LEU A 7 -1.78 -21.81 -1.09
C LEU A 7 -1.79 -22.12 0.42
N ARG A 8 -2.96 -22.46 0.94
CA ARG A 8 -3.15 -22.86 2.34
C ARG A 8 -4.17 -23.99 2.44
N GLN A 9 -4.01 -24.83 3.43
CA GLN A 9 -4.97 -25.90 3.70
C GLN A 9 -6.04 -25.45 4.69
N ASN A 10 -7.30 -25.65 4.35
CA ASN A 10 -8.40 -25.59 5.29
C ASN A 10 -8.55 -26.97 5.95
N THR A 11 -7.89 -27.16 7.08
CA THR A 11 -7.87 -28.46 7.77
C THR A 11 -9.24 -28.90 8.32
N ALA A 12 -10.19 -27.97 8.46
CA ALA A 12 -11.54 -28.31 8.91
C ALA A 12 -12.38 -28.96 7.81
N LYS A 13 -12.05 -28.70 6.54
CA LYS A 13 -12.78 -29.22 5.37
C LYS A 13 -11.93 -30.14 4.49
N ASP A 14 -10.66 -30.34 4.86
CA ASP A 14 -9.65 -31.04 4.05
C ASP A 14 -9.53 -30.48 2.61
N GLU A 15 -9.63 -29.18 2.48
CA GLU A 15 -9.58 -28.48 1.20
C GLU A 15 -8.33 -27.61 1.10
N TRP A 16 -7.77 -27.53 -0.11
CA TRP A 16 -6.74 -26.54 -0.42
C TRP A 16 -7.39 -25.24 -0.91
N ILE A 17 -7.04 -24.13 -0.27
CA ILE A 17 -7.49 -22.78 -0.65
C ILE A 17 -6.41 -22.15 -1.50
N TYR A 18 -6.76 -21.84 -2.72
CA TYR A 18 -5.93 -21.13 -3.67
C TYR A 18 -6.21 -19.63 -3.61
N GLY A 19 -5.27 -18.84 -4.09
CA GLY A 19 -5.53 -17.43 -4.38
C GLY A 19 -6.54 -17.29 -5.52
N ASP A 20 -7.15 -16.12 -5.64
CA ASP A 20 -7.96 -15.79 -6.80
C ASP A 20 -7.04 -15.63 -8.02
N TYR A 21 -7.21 -16.49 -9.01
CA TYR A 21 -6.34 -16.54 -10.18
C TYR A 21 -6.43 -15.25 -11.01
N ASP A 22 -7.63 -14.72 -11.20
CA ASP A 22 -7.85 -13.54 -12.03
C ASP A 22 -7.28 -12.29 -11.37
N LEU A 23 -7.43 -12.15 -10.05
CA LEU A 23 -6.78 -11.08 -9.29
C LEU A 23 -5.25 -11.18 -9.33
N VAL A 24 -4.69 -12.38 -9.18
CA VAL A 24 -3.24 -12.58 -9.25
C VAL A 24 -2.72 -12.29 -10.65
N LYS A 25 -3.44 -12.74 -11.69
CA LYS A 25 -3.10 -12.45 -13.08
C LYS A 25 -3.11 -10.96 -13.37
N GLN A 26 -4.17 -10.27 -12.95
CA GLN A 26 -4.27 -8.81 -13.10
C GLN A 26 -3.12 -8.09 -12.40
N PHE A 27 -2.82 -8.46 -11.16
CA PHE A 27 -1.69 -7.91 -10.40
C PHE A 27 -0.34 -8.08 -11.13
N VAL A 28 -0.09 -9.26 -11.72
CA VAL A 28 1.17 -9.52 -12.44
C VAL A 28 1.24 -8.73 -13.74
N VAL A 29 0.15 -8.69 -14.51
CA VAL A 29 0.09 -7.96 -15.79
C VAL A 29 0.24 -6.46 -15.58
N GLU A 30 -0.52 -5.88 -14.66
CA GLU A 30 -0.43 -4.45 -14.36
C GLU A 30 0.90 -4.06 -13.68
N GLY A 31 1.53 -5.03 -13.00
CA GLY A 31 2.86 -4.83 -12.40
C GLY A 31 3.94 -4.47 -13.40
N GLU A 32 3.82 -4.85 -14.66
CA GLU A 32 4.75 -4.46 -15.73
C GLU A 32 4.72 -2.95 -15.99
N GLN A 33 3.58 -2.31 -15.79
CA GLN A 33 3.40 -0.87 -16.00
C GLN A 33 3.79 -0.03 -14.78
N LEU A 34 3.96 -0.65 -13.62
CA LEU A 34 4.23 0.07 -12.37
C LEU A 34 5.56 0.83 -12.41
N LYS A 35 6.62 0.21 -12.92
CA LYS A 35 7.94 0.86 -13.00
C LYS A 35 7.95 2.04 -13.98
N PRO A 36 7.49 1.91 -15.23
CA PRO A 36 7.35 3.05 -16.13
C PRO A 36 6.52 4.19 -15.54
N TRP A 37 5.38 3.88 -14.93
CA TRP A 37 4.52 4.86 -14.31
C TRP A 37 5.20 5.62 -13.14
N LEU A 38 5.97 4.92 -12.31
CA LEU A 38 6.76 5.55 -11.25
C LEU A 38 7.87 6.45 -11.83
N MET A 39 8.50 6.03 -12.92
CA MET A 39 9.51 6.84 -13.60
C MET A 39 8.93 8.13 -14.19
N GLU A 40 7.70 8.09 -14.71
CA GLU A 40 6.97 9.30 -15.16
C GLU A 40 6.74 10.29 -14.01
N MET A 41 6.60 9.80 -12.77
CA MET A 41 6.53 10.65 -11.57
C MET A 41 7.89 11.13 -11.07
N GLY A 42 8.97 10.84 -11.79
CA GLY A 42 10.33 11.26 -11.44
C GLY A 42 11.08 10.28 -10.53
N VAL A 43 10.55 9.07 -10.29
CA VAL A 43 11.23 8.05 -9.47
C VAL A 43 12.42 7.46 -10.25
N GLY A 44 13.60 7.50 -9.63
CA GLY A 44 14.80 6.87 -10.15
C GLY A 44 14.92 5.43 -9.67
N PHE A 45 15.51 4.59 -10.51
CA PHE A 45 15.83 3.19 -10.17
C PHE A 45 17.31 2.93 -10.40
N SER A 46 17.89 2.00 -9.64
CA SER A 46 19.21 1.48 -9.93
C SER A 46 19.16 0.49 -11.11
N ASP A 47 20.27 0.37 -11.82
CA ASP A 47 20.38 -0.56 -12.97
C ASP A 47 20.43 -2.03 -12.53
N SER A 48 20.71 -2.29 -11.25
CA SER A 48 20.77 -3.64 -10.71
C SER A 48 19.40 -4.12 -10.23
N GLN A 49 19.10 -5.37 -10.54
CA GLN A 49 17.97 -6.07 -9.96
C GLN A 49 18.42 -6.96 -8.82
N SER A 50 17.62 -7.06 -7.78
CA SER A 50 17.84 -7.95 -6.64
C SER A 50 16.86 -9.11 -6.64
N THR A 51 17.24 -10.19 -5.94
CA THR A 51 16.32 -11.27 -5.61
C THR A 51 15.94 -11.21 -4.15
N LEU A 52 14.72 -11.59 -3.84
CA LEU A 52 14.23 -11.74 -2.48
C LEU A 52 14.32 -13.20 -2.06
N VAL A 53 14.44 -13.44 -0.76
CA VAL A 53 14.41 -14.82 -0.21
C VAL A 53 13.13 -15.53 -0.67
N GLY A 54 13.30 -16.72 -1.24
CA GLY A 54 12.20 -17.51 -1.81
C GLY A 54 11.77 -17.13 -3.24
N ALA A 55 12.36 -16.10 -3.85
CA ALA A 55 12.13 -15.79 -5.26
C ALA A 55 13.06 -16.63 -6.15
N LEU A 56 12.52 -17.13 -7.27
CA LEU A 56 13.30 -17.93 -8.25
C LEU A 56 14.14 -17.06 -9.19
N TRP A 57 13.73 -15.79 -9.37
CA TRP A 57 14.31 -14.88 -10.35
C TRP A 57 14.61 -13.51 -9.74
N TYR A 58 15.59 -12.82 -10.31
CA TYR A 58 15.83 -11.41 -10.02
C TYR A 58 14.65 -10.59 -10.51
N ARG A 59 13.92 -9.94 -9.60
CA ARG A 59 12.76 -9.10 -9.91
C ARG A 59 12.55 -7.92 -8.95
N GLY A 60 13.45 -7.76 -7.99
CA GLY A 60 13.45 -6.61 -7.11
C GLY A 60 14.10 -5.42 -7.80
N ASN A 61 13.36 -4.35 -8.01
CA ASN A 61 13.90 -3.08 -8.51
C ASN A 61 14.14 -2.17 -7.31
N THR A 62 15.37 -1.66 -7.18
CA THR A 62 15.72 -0.76 -6.08
C THR A 62 15.50 0.69 -6.52
N MET A 63 14.63 1.39 -5.84
CA MET A 63 14.43 2.82 -6.02
C MET A 63 15.54 3.60 -5.33
N ASN A 64 16.03 4.65 -5.95
CA ASN A 64 17.13 5.48 -5.45
C ASN A 64 16.74 6.95 -5.22
N GLY A 65 15.46 7.24 -5.10
CA GLY A 65 14.91 8.56 -4.88
C GLY A 65 14.04 9.04 -6.03
N CYS A 66 13.69 10.30 -6.00
CA CYS A 66 12.93 10.94 -7.09
C CYS A 66 13.34 12.39 -7.28
N THR A 67 13.00 12.96 -8.45
CA THR A 67 13.07 14.39 -8.72
C THR A 67 11.66 14.86 -9.06
N THR A 68 11.07 15.67 -8.20
CA THR A 68 9.67 16.07 -8.33
C THR A 68 9.41 17.37 -7.59
N ASP A 69 8.41 18.12 -8.02
CA ASP A 69 7.87 19.29 -7.32
C ASP A 69 6.83 18.79 -6.30
N ALA A 70 7.29 18.51 -5.07
CA ALA A 70 6.44 17.92 -4.04
C ALA A 70 5.56 18.94 -3.31
N ASP A 71 5.94 20.19 -3.26
CA ASP A 71 5.19 21.26 -2.58
C ASP A 71 4.35 22.11 -3.54
N GLY A 72 4.54 21.96 -4.85
CA GLY A 72 3.77 22.65 -5.87
C GLY A 72 4.21 24.09 -6.14
N ASP A 73 5.47 24.43 -5.86
CA ASP A 73 6.02 25.78 -6.09
C ASP A 73 6.51 25.99 -7.54
N GLY A 74 6.50 24.93 -8.35
CA GLY A 74 6.96 24.94 -9.74
C GLY A 74 8.42 24.54 -9.91
N THR A 75 9.12 24.19 -8.82
CA THR A 75 10.53 23.78 -8.83
C THR A 75 10.65 22.30 -8.49
N ALA A 76 11.26 21.51 -9.37
CA ALA A 76 11.50 20.10 -9.08
C ALA A 76 12.76 19.92 -8.25
N GLU A 77 12.63 19.27 -7.12
CA GLU A 77 13.71 19.00 -6.16
C GLU A 77 14.06 17.51 -6.13
N ARG A 78 15.31 17.22 -5.76
CA ARG A 78 15.76 15.84 -5.62
C ARG A 78 15.60 15.35 -4.18
N TYR A 79 14.80 14.30 -4.04
CA TYR A 79 14.63 13.55 -2.80
C TYR A 79 15.33 12.21 -2.92
N SER A 80 16.17 11.85 -1.95
CA SER A 80 17.00 10.65 -2.00
C SER A 80 16.35 9.45 -1.31
N GLY A 81 16.75 8.25 -1.75
CA GLY A 81 16.40 6.99 -1.12
C GLY A 81 14.90 6.66 -1.17
N ASN A 82 14.51 5.73 -0.32
CA ASN A 82 13.11 5.24 -0.26
C ASN A 82 12.10 6.33 0.12
N TRP A 83 12.49 7.25 1.00
CA TRP A 83 11.66 8.38 1.38
C TRP A 83 11.22 9.20 0.17
N GLY A 84 12.17 9.59 -0.68
CA GLY A 84 11.86 10.31 -1.90
C GLY A 84 10.89 9.55 -2.80
N SER A 85 11.19 8.29 -3.06
CA SER A 85 10.39 7.47 -3.99
C SER A 85 9.00 7.13 -3.46
N TYR A 86 8.89 6.71 -2.20
CA TYR A 86 7.61 6.25 -1.65
C TYR A 86 6.72 7.36 -1.11
N VAL A 87 7.26 8.48 -0.76
CA VAL A 87 6.52 9.57 -0.12
C VAL A 87 6.45 10.80 -1.00
N MET A 88 7.59 11.32 -1.44
CA MET A 88 7.61 12.61 -2.12
C MET A 88 7.03 12.55 -3.53
N ALA A 89 7.31 11.50 -4.31
CA ALA A 89 6.74 11.37 -5.65
C ALA A 89 5.20 11.23 -5.63
N PRO A 90 4.59 10.34 -4.81
CA PRO A 90 3.12 10.31 -4.68
C PRO A 90 2.54 11.62 -4.12
N LEU A 91 3.24 12.28 -3.20
CA LEU A 91 2.79 13.55 -2.63
C LEU A 91 2.71 14.65 -3.70
N ALA A 92 3.70 14.73 -4.59
CA ALA A 92 3.70 15.65 -5.71
C ALA A 92 2.48 15.42 -6.62
N VAL A 93 2.17 14.16 -6.95
CA VAL A 93 0.98 13.83 -7.76
C VAL A 93 -0.30 14.30 -7.07
N VAL A 94 -0.43 14.09 -5.77
CA VAL A 94 -1.60 14.54 -5.00
C VAL A 94 -1.70 16.07 -4.97
N ASN A 95 -0.61 16.76 -4.66
CA ASN A 95 -0.61 18.21 -4.52
C ASN A 95 -0.83 18.93 -5.87
N ASN A 96 -0.25 18.41 -6.95
CA ASN A 96 -0.31 19.04 -8.27
C ASN A 96 -1.57 18.68 -9.06
N ALA A 97 -2.25 17.55 -8.76
CA ALA A 97 -3.44 17.12 -9.48
C ALA A 97 -4.66 18.00 -9.21
N SER A 98 -4.83 18.51 -7.99
CA SER A 98 -5.96 19.37 -7.64
C SER A 98 -5.76 20.05 -6.29
N LYS A 99 -6.11 21.34 -6.22
CA LYS A 99 -6.16 22.11 -4.96
C LYS A 99 -7.22 21.59 -3.97
N HIS A 100 -8.08 20.67 -4.38
CA HIS A 100 -9.09 20.04 -3.52
C HIS A 100 -8.59 18.74 -2.87
N ASN A 101 -7.47 18.20 -3.33
CA ASN A 101 -6.84 17.05 -2.70
C ASN A 101 -6.23 17.46 -1.36
N ARG A 102 -6.27 16.54 -0.40
CA ARG A 102 -5.73 16.79 0.95
C ARG A 102 -4.98 15.57 1.45
N VAL A 103 -3.80 15.81 1.98
CA VAL A 103 -3.05 14.83 2.77
C VAL A 103 -3.20 15.21 4.24
N MET A 104 -3.85 14.38 5.01
CA MET A 104 -4.06 14.59 6.45
C MET A 104 -3.06 13.74 7.22
N ARG A 105 -2.01 14.36 7.70
CA ARG A 105 -1.02 13.69 8.57
C ARG A 105 -1.48 13.69 10.01
N GLU A 106 -0.87 12.85 10.85
CA GLU A 106 -1.22 12.70 12.27
C GLU A 106 -2.71 12.47 12.52
N THR A 107 -3.34 11.73 11.58
CA THR A 107 -4.78 11.50 11.58
C THR A 107 -5.04 10.01 11.51
N SER A 108 -5.64 9.46 12.55
CA SER A 108 -5.96 8.04 12.67
C SER A 108 -7.36 7.76 12.17
N ALA A 109 -7.50 6.96 11.11
CA ALA A 109 -8.79 6.47 10.63
C ALA A 109 -9.26 5.32 11.54
N ASN A 110 -10.42 5.48 12.18
CA ASN A 110 -10.88 4.59 13.23
C ASN A 110 -12.12 3.77 12.85
N GLU A 111 -12.97 4.31 11.97
CA GLU A 111 -14.25 3.71 11.66
C GLU A 111 -14.65 3.95 10.19
N LEU A 112 -15.20 2.94 9.55
CA LEU A 112 -15.85 3.07 8.24
C LEU A 112 -17.34 3.41 8.43
N ILE A 113 -17.84 4.37 7.67
CA ILE A 113 -19.26 4.72 7.67
C ILE A 113 -19.97 3.84 6.65
N PHE A 114 -21.02 3.14 7.09
CA PHE A 114 -21.83 2.28 6.24
C PHE A 114 -23.24 2.85 6.12
N GLU A 115 -23.74 2.92 4.89
CA GLU A 115 -25.12 3.27 4.58
C GLU A 115 -25.65 2.31 3.52
N ASN A 116 -26.77 1.66 3.77
CA ASN A 116 -27.41 0.73 2.85
C ASN A 116 -26.46 -0.36 2.30
N GLY A 117 -25.58 -0.90 3.16
CA GLY A 117 -24.62 -1.94 2.78
C GLY A 117 -23.41 -1.46 2.00
N ARG A 118 -23.24 -0.15 1.82
CA ARG A 118 -22.12 0.47 1.13
C ARG A 118 -21.29 1.33 2.09
N VAL A 119 -19.96 1.32 1.88
CA VAL A 119 -19.07 2.26 2.57
C VAL A 119 -19.22 3.66 1.94
N THR A 120 -19.65 4.62 2.74
CA THR A 120 -19.89 6.01 2.32
C THR A 120 -18.94 7.02 2.94
N GLY A 121 -18.02 6.56 3.78
CA GLY A 121 -17.05 7.45 4.38
C GLY A 121 -16.19 6.82 5.45
N VAL A 122 -15.44 7.68 6.12
CA VAL A 122 -14.49 7.32 7.17
C VAL A 122 -14.60 8.34 8.30
N LYS A 123 -14.56 7.86 9.56
CA LYS A 123 -14.31 8.71 10.73
C LYS A 123 -12.86 8.57 11.15
N ALA A 124 -12.24 9.68 11.46
CA ALA A 124 -10.85 9.77 11.85
C ALA A 124 -10.68 10.73 13.04
N LYS A 125 -9.56 10.61 13.72
CA LYS A 125 -9.20 11.51 14.83
C LYS A 125 -7.78 12.02 14.63
N MET A 126 -7.60 13.31 14.72
CA MET A 126 -6.31 13.97 14.66
C MET A 126 -5.54 13.82 16.00
N ALA A 127 -4.22 14.06 15.98
CA ALA A 127 -3.39 13.99 17.18
C ALA A 127 -3.81 14.98 18.28
N ASP A 128 -4.37 16.13 17.90
CA ASP A 128 -4.91 17.12 18.82
C ASP A 128 -6.28 16.77 19.41
N GLY A 129 -6.85 15.62 19.01
CA GLY A 129 -8.13 15.14 19.45
C GLY A 129 -9.32 15.56 18.56
N THR A 130 -9.09 16.36 17.53
CA THR A 130 -10.14 16.79 16.60
C THR A 130 -10.71 15.59 15.85
N GLU A 131 -12.04 15.48 15.82
CA GLU A 131 -12.73 14.45 15.04
C GLU A 131 -12.98 14.94 13.61
N VAL A 132 -12.71 14.07 12.66
CA VAL A 132 -12.88 14.33 11.24
C VAL A 132 -13.80 13.29 10.64
N THR A 133 -14.78 13.72 9.87
CA THR A 133 -15.63 12.85 9.06
C THR A 133 -15.42 13.17 7.59
N ALA A 134 -14.97 12.17 6.83
CA ALA A 134 -14.81 12.29 5.38
C ALA A 134 -15.86 11.45 4.67
N HIS A 135 -16.69 12.10 3.83
CA HIS A 135 -17.69 11.42 3.00
C HIS A 135 -17.11 11.08 1.63
N ALA A 136 -17.28 9.84 1.20
CA ALA A 136 -16.77 9.31 -0.05
C ALA A 136 -17.89 9.08 -1.07
N LYS A 137 -17.89 9.84 -2.16
CA LYS A 137 -18.89 9.69 -3.24
C LYS A 137 -18.70 8.41 -4.07
N LYS A 138 -17.46 8.00 -4.27
CA LYS A 138 -17.11 6.82 -5.10
C LYS A 138 -16.78 5.59 -4.27
N GLY A 139 -16.02 5.74 -3.19
CA GLY A 139 -15.58 4.64 -2.33
C GLY A 139 -14.41 5.04 -1.44
N VAL A 140 -14.00 4.12 -0.58
CA VAL A 140 -12.85 4.25 0.32
C VAL A 140 -11.84 3.17 -0.03
N ILE A 141 -10.58 3.55 -0.22
CA ILE A 141 -9.48 2.61 -0.45
C ILE A 141 -8.75 2.42 0.87
N ILE A 142 -8.66 1.17 1.34
CA ILE A 142 -7.90 0.81 2.54
C ILE A 142 -6.49 0.43 2.10
N ALA A 143 -5.52 1.30 2.39
CA ALA A 143 -4.10 1.12 2.08
C ALA A 143 -3.23 1.17 3.35
N THR A 144 -3.74 0.61 4.45
CA THR A 144 -3.15 0.72 5.79
C THR A 144 -1.99 -0.24 6.06
N GLY A 145 -1.59 -1.01 5.06
CA GLY A 145 -0.55 -2.03 5.20
C GLY A 145 -1.01 -3.26 6.01
N GLY A 146 -0.03 -4.00 6.47
CA GLY A 146 -0.28 -5.21 7.27
C GLY A 146 -0.44 -4.90 8.77
N TYR A 147 -0.77 -5.94 9.52
CA TYR A 147 -0.95 -5.86 10.97
C TYR A 147 0.05 -6.71 11.76
N ALA A 148 1.23 -7.00 11.19
CA ALA A 148 2.25 -7.83 11.83
C ALA A 148 2.71 -7.29 13.20
N ALA A 149 2.72 -5.98 13.38
CA ALA A 149 3.04 -5.35 14.68
C ALA A 149 1.91 -5.52 15.73
N ASN A 150 0.71 -5.90 15.33
CA ASN A 150 -0.39 -6.17 16.24
C ASN A 150 -0.39 -7.65 16.64
N ILE A 151 0.47 -8.00 17.62
CA ILE A 151 0.68 -9.36 18.09
C ILE A 151 -0.64 -10.05 18.47
N GLN A 152 -1.54 -9.35 19.15
CA GLN A 152 -2.83 -9.92 19.56
C GLN A 152 -3.68 -10.33 18.35
N LYS A 153 -3.70 -9.50 17.32
CA LYS A 153 -4.43 -9.80 16.08
C LYS A 153 -3.77 -10.95 15.32
N VAL A 154 -2.44 -10.98 15.26
CA VAL A 154 -1.68 -12.07 14.62
C VAL A 154 -2.00 -13.41 15.29
N LEU A 155 -1.91 -13.48 16.63
CA LEU A 155 -2.20 -14.70 17.39
C LEU A 155 -3.66 -15.17 17.23
N LYS A 156 -4.60 -14.23 17.10
CA LYS A 156 -6.01 -14.56 16.91
C LYS A 156 -6.29 -15.11 15.49
N THR A 157 -5.59 -14.61 14.48
CA THR A 157 -5.88 -14.92 13.08
C THR A 157 -4.99 -16.02 12.50
N ASN A 158 -3.81 -16.23 13.06
CA ASN A 158 -2.86 -17.22 12.59
C ASN A 158 -2.55 -18.26 13.69
N LYS A 159 -3.17 -19.42 13.57
CA LYS A 159 -3.04 -20.54 14.54
C LYS A 159 -1.65 -21.20 14.56
N TYR A 160 -0.83 -20.97 13.54
CA TYR A 160 0.51 -21.57 13.45
C TYR A 160 1.59 -20.72 14.13
N TRP A 161 1.27 -19.48 14.51
CA TRP A 161 2.21 -18.59 15.17
C TRP A 161 1.95 -18.57 16.69
N SER A 162 3.01 -18.62 17.44
CA SER A 162 2.98 -18.46 18.90
C SER A 162 3.77 -17.21 19.29
N ARG A 163 3.63 -16.77 20.54
CA ARG A 163 4.40 -15.63 21.09
C ARG A 163 5.92 -15.79 20.99
N GLN A 164 6.41 -17.02 20.86
CA GLN A 164 7.85 -17.30 20.74
C GLN A 164 8.45 -16.82 19.41
N TYR A 165 7.62 -16.55 18.41
CA TYR A 165 8.05 -16.16 17.07
C TYR A 165 7.69 -14.70 16.71
N LEU A 166 7.21 -13.92 17.69
CA LEU A 166 6.73 -12.55 17.46
C LEU A 166 7.54 -11.49 18.22
#